data_7eeaecd888ba512a569279960b04f273
#
_entry.id   7eeaecd888ba512a569279960b04f273
#
_cell.length_a   1.000
_cell.length_b   1.000
_cell.length_c   1.000
_cell.angle_alpha   90.00
_cell.angle_beta   90.00
_cell.angle_gamma   90.00
#
_symmetry.space_group_name_H-M   'P 1'
#
loop_
_entity.id
_entity.type
_entity.pdbx_description
1 polymer ?
#
loop_
_entity_poly.entity_id
_entity_poly.type
_entity_poly.pdbx_seq_one_letter_code
_entity_poly.pdbx_strand_id
1 'polypeptide(L)'
;MIKLNMKIITLILLLILPACSPNNQKDPSNSIFQVGIDKIENVKVNKPFQIVGYLKNSSNRSVEISHGSGMFSYEIYNEAGERILPNATVLLEHAIGYQVELQPGEEYRNNGQDQRSKEYYQFVIHQPGNYKVKTNVEFMMNNDGKPKKISLSSESKEFKVQ
;
A
#
# COMPACT_ATOMS: atom_id res chain seq x y z
N MET A 1 -22.20 63.84 26.86
CA MET A 1 -21.23 62.84 27.37
C MET A 1 -21.75 61.45 27.08
N ILE A 2 -21.26 60.83 26.04
CA ILE A 2 -21.66 59.51 25.60
C ILE A 2 -20.66 58.49 26.16
N LYS A 3 -21.07 57.70 27.14
CA LYS A 3 -20.27 56.58 27.66
C LYS A 3 -20.36 55.40 26.64
N LEU A 4 -19.36 55.32 25.80
CA LEU A 4 -19.23 54.20 24.87
C LEU A 4 -18.84 52.95 25.64
N ASN A 5 -19.71 51.95 25.60
CA ASN A 5 -19.55 50.71 26.31
C ASN A 5 -18.33 49.91 25.79
N MET A 6 -17.26 49.92 26.57
CA MET A 6 -15.97 49.23 26.30
C MET A 6 -16.07 47.72 26.31
N LYS A 7 -17.30 47.15 26.51
CA LYS A 7 -17.54 45.70 26.50
C LYS A 7 -17.80 45.10 25.12
N ILE A 8 -18.00 45.90 24.08
CA ILE A 8 -18.30 45.37 22.72
C ILE A 8 -17.02 45.16 21.91
N ILE A 9 -15.90 45.80 22.28
CA ILE A 9 -14.64 45.69 21.51
C ILE A 9 -13.90 44.39 21.79
N THR A 10 -14.13 43.71 22.92
CA THR A 10 -13.42 42.49 23.30
C THR A 10 -13.99 41.22 22.61
N LEU A 11 -15.14 41.30 21.96
CA LEU A 11 -15.84 40.09 21.37
C LEU A 11 -15.50 39.92 19.88
N ILE A 12 -14.85 40.86 19.21
CA ILE A 12 -14.55 40.76 17.76
C ILE A 12 -13.13 40.23 17.47
N LEU A 13 -12.26 40.16 18.49
CA LEU A 13 -10.86 39.74 18.28
C LEU A 13 -10.61 38.22 18.37
N LEU A 14 -11.64 37.38 18.51
CA LEU A 14 -11.49 35.95 18.75
C LEU A 14 -11.86 35.06 17.54
N LEU A 15 -12.02 35.62 16.35
CA LEU A 15 -12.51 34.89 15.17
C LEU A 15 -11.54 34.77 13.98
N ILE A 16 -10.24 35.04 14.21
CA ILE A 16 -9.25 34.80 13.15
C ILE A 16 -8.25 33.74 13.67
N LEU A 17 -8.72 32.51 13.87
CA LEU A 17 -7.83 31.36 13.84
C LEU A 17 -7.65 31.00 12.37
N PRO A 18 -6.44 31.10 11.80
CA PRO A 18 -6.17 30.48 10.52
C PRO A 18 -6.36 28.98 10.70
N ALA A 19 -7.42 28.43 10.13
CA ALA A 19 -7.54 27.00 9.94
C ALA A 19 -6.36 26.58 9.05
N CYS A 20 -5.25 26.14 9.65
CA CYS A 20 -4.26 25.33 8.96
C CYS A 20 -4.94 24.04 8.56
N SER A 21 -5.59 24.02 7.40
CA SER A 21 -5.93 22.79 6.69
C SER A 21 -4.62 22.07 6.43
N PRO A 22 -4.42 20.83 6.91
CA PRO A 22 -3.29 20.04 6.49
C PRO A 22 -3.41 19.91 4.97
N ASN A 23 -2.46 20.51 4.27
CA ASN A 23 -2.38 20.43 2.82
C ASN A 23 -1.99 18.99 2.48
N ASN A 24 -2.99 18.11 2.32
CA ASN A 24 -2.84 16.75 1.80
C ASN A 24 -2.50 16.86 0.30
N GLN A 25 -1.35 17.47 0.00
CA GLN A 25 -0.76 17.34 -1.33
C GLN A 25 -0.41 15.87 -1.53
N LYS A 26 -1.27 15.13 -2.24
CA LYS A 26 -0.90 13.81 -2.75
C LYS A 26 0.39 13.98 -3.54
N ASP A 27 1.43 13.30 -3.10
CA ASP A 27 2.71 13.27 -3.79
C ASP A 27 2.48 12.85 -5.25
N PRO A 28 2.84 13.68 -6.25
CA PRO A 28 2.58 13.36 -7.65
C PRO A 28 3.23 12.04 -8.10
N SER A 29 4.29 11.58 -7.44
CA SER A 29 4.88 10.27 -7.71
C SER A 29 3.95 9.10 -7.35
N ASN A 30 3.01 9.28 -6.43
CA ASN A 30 2.03 8.26 -6.07
C ASN A 30 0.88 8.16 -7.10
N SER A 31 0.70 9.17 -7.95
CA SER A 31 -0.38 9.20 -8.94
C SER A 31 -0.06 8.44 -10.23
N ILE A 32 1.23 8.13 -10.47
CA ILE A 32 1.67 7.43 -11.68
C ILE A 32 1.62 5.91 -11.54
N PHE A 33 1.40 5.40 -10.34
CA PHE A 33 1.32 3.97 -10.08
C PHE A 33 -0.05 3.56 -9.54
N GLN A 34 -0.45 2.37 -9.91
CA GLN A 34 -1.61 1.67 -9.35
C GLN A 34 -1.16 0.36 -8.73
N VAL A 35 -1.59 0.10 -7.51
CA VAL A 35 -1.35 -1.18 -6.82
C VAL A 35 -2.64 -1.97 -6.77
N GLY A 36 -2.57 -3.26 -7.05
CA GLY A 36 -3.72 -4.13 -7.01
C GLY A 36 -3.37 -5.56 -6.62
N ILE A 37 -4.39 -6.39 -6.56
CA ILE A 37 -4.32 -7.81 -6.22
C ILE A 37 -5.13 -8.58 -7.26
N ASP A 38 -4.58 -9.68 -7.77
CA ASP A 38 -5.30 -10.60 -8.65
C ASP A 38 -6.50 -11.22 -7.93
N LYS A 39 -7.41 -11.79 -8.69
CA LYS A 39 -8.58 -12.46 -8.13
C LYS A 39 -8.15 -13.68 -7.32
N ILE A 40 -8.64 -13.77 -6.09
CA ILE A 40 -8.39 -14.89 -5.18
C ILE A 40 -9.63 -15.76 -5.18
N GLU A 41 -9.50 -17.00 -5.66
CA GLU A 41 -10.62 -17.94 -5.81
C GLU A 41 -10.27 -19.33 -5.30
N ASN A 42 -11.28 -20.12 -4.99
CA ASN A 42 -11.16 -21.53 -4.63
C ASN A 42 -10.25 -21.81 -3.43
N VAL A 43 -10.17 -20.86 -2.50
CA VAL A 43 -9.37 -21.04 -1.28
C VAL A 43 -10.05 -22.04 -0.36
N LYS A 44 -9.27 -23.05 0.04
CA LYS A 44 -9.76 -24.12 0.95
C LYS A 44 -9.03 -24.03 2.29
N VAL A 45 -9.78 -24.34 3.35
CA VAL A 45 -9.23 -24.44 4.70
C VAL A 45 -8.05 -25.42 4.73
N ASN A 46 -6.98 -25.06 5.43
CA ASN A 46 -5.76 -25.86 5.60
C ASN A 46 -5.02 -26.22 4.30
N LYS A 47 -5.32 -25.53 3.21
CA LYS A 47 -4.59 -25.69 1.95
C LYS A 47 -3.82 -24.41 1.62
N PRO A 48 -2.59 -24.53 1.10
CA PRO A 48 -1.83 -23.36 0.68
C PRO A 48 -2.49 -22.73 -0.56
N PHE A 49 -2.50 -21.40 -0.58
CA PHE A 49 -2.92 -20.59 -1.73
C PHE A 49 -1.96 -19.42 -1.89
N GLN A 50 -1.94 -18.84 -3.07
CA GLN A 50 -1.08 -17.71 -3.39
C GLN A 50 -1.89 -16.44 -3.50
N ILE A 51 -1.29 -15.32 -3.05
CA ILE A 51 -1.78 -13.98 -3.32
C ILE A 51 -0.79 -13.32 -4.27
N VAL A 52 -1.29 -12.83 -5.39
CA VAL A 52 -0.49 -12.15 -6.40
C VAL A 52 -0.90 -10.68 -6.42
N GLY A 53 -0.02 -9.83 -5.94
CA GLY A 53 -0.12 -8.38 -6.08
C GLY A 53 0.55 -7.91 -7.36
N TYR A 54 0.19 -6.71 -7.79
CA TYR A 54 0.85 -6.04 -8.91
C TYR A 54 1.04 -4.55 -8.65
N LEU A 55 2.10 -4.02 -9.24
CA LEU A 55 2.36 -2.60 -9.41
C LEU A 55 2.25 -2.27 -10.89
N LYS A 56 1.34 -1.36 -11.26
CA LYS A 56 1.11 -0.93 -12.63
C LYS A 56 1.66 0.47 -12.85
N ASN A 57 2.40 0.66 -13.93
CA ASN A 57 2.74 2.00 -14.41
C ASN A 57 1.52 2.60 -15.14
N SER A 58 0.82 3.53 -14.49
CA SER A 58 -0.34 4.22 -15.06
C SER A 58 0.02 5.53 -15.76
N SER A 59 1.31 5.84 -15.87
CA SER A 59 1.80 7.02 -16.60
C SER A 59 1.92 6.72 -18.10
N ASN A 60 2.21 7.76 -18.87
CA ASN A 60 2.44 7.68 -20.32
C ASN A 60 3.93 7.56 -20.70
N ARG A 61 4.81 7.28 -19.75
CA ARG A 61 6.26 7.14 -19.95
C ARG A 61 6.80 5.92 -19.22
N SER A 62 7.92 5.38 -19.67
CA SER A 62 8.67 4.37 -18.93
C SER A 62 9.12 4.91 -17.59
N VAL A 63 9.11 4.06 -16.58
CA VAL A 63 9.58 4.38 -15.23
C VAL A 63 10.50 3.27 -14.74
N GLU A 64 11.69 3.66 -14.33
CA GLU A 64 12.65 2.76 -13.69
C GLU A 64 12.40 2.74 -12.19
N ILE A 65 12.29 1.53 -11.64
CA ILE A 65 12.17 1.28 -10.20
C ILE A 65 13.29 0.33 -9.76
N SER A 66 13.65 0.39 -8.49
CA SER A 66 14.52 -0.61 -7.86
C SER A 66 13.91 -1.07 -6.54
N HIS A 67 14.09 -2.35 -6.23
CA HIS A 67 13.55 -2.94 -5.00
C HIS A 67 14.38 -4.12 -4.52
N GLY A 68 14.20 -4.52 -3.26
CA GLY A 68 14.71 -5.76 -2.71
C GLY A 68 13.70 -6.91 -2.79
N SER A 69 14.08 -8.08 -2.30
CA SER A 69 13.12 -9.15 -2.00
C SER A 69 12.12 -8.61 -0.98
N GLY A 70 10.85 -8.96 -1.10
CA GLY A 70 9.82 -8.44 -0.20
C GLY A 70 9.26 -7.08 -0.58
N MET A 71 9.45 -6.65 -1.85
CA MET A 71 8.78 -5.46 -2.38
C MET A 71 7.27 -5.46 -2.09
N PHE A 72 6.63 -6.62 -2.19
CA PHE A 72 5.22 -6.81 -1.86
C PHE A 72 5.06 -7.43 -0.47
N SER A 73 4.13 -6.90 0.30
CA SER A 73 3.67 -7.50 1.55
C SER A 73 2.14 -7.50 1.63
N TYR A 74 1.58 -8.43 2.40
CA TYR A 74 0.13 -8.62 2.48
C TYR A 74 -0.36 -8.53 3.91
N GLU A 75 -1.50 -7.89 4.07
CA GLU A 75 -2.25 -7.87 5.32
C GLU A 75 -3.59 -8.54 5.08
N ILE A 76 -3.81 -9.65 5.76
CA ILE A 76 -5.05 -10.43 5.69
C ILE A 76 -5.80 -10.24 7.01
N TYR A 77 -7.09 -9.99 6.93
CA TYR A 77 -7.97 -9.82 8.08
C TYR A 77 -9.20 -10.71 7.95
N ASN A 78 -9.64 -11.30 9.06
CA ASN A 78 -10.91 -12.00 9.14
C ASN A 78 -12.10 -11.03 9.29
N GLU A 79 -13.31 -11.55 9.38
CA GLU A 79 -14.54 -10.75 9.55
C GLU A 79 -14.55 -9.94 10.86
N ALA A 80 -13.88 -10.44 11.91
CA ALA A 80 -13.75 -9.73 13.19
C ALA A 80 -12.69 -8.60 13.13
N GLY A 81 -11.98 -8.44 12.01
CA GLY A 81 -10.90 -7.47 11.87
C GLY A 81 -9.59 -7.93 12.48
N GLU A 82 -9.45 -9.19 12.84
CA GLU A 82 -8.21 -9.75 13.36
C GLU A 82 -7.25 -10.07 12.22
N ARG A 83 -5.99 -9.68 12.39
CA ARG A 83 -4.95 -9.92 11.40
C ARG A 83 -4.52 -11.39 11.39
N ILE A 84 -4.53 -12.00 10.21
CA ILE A 84 -3.95 -13.32 9.99
C ILE A 84 -2.46 -13.15 9.72
N LEU A 85 -1.64 -13.72 10.59
CA LEU A 85 -0.19 -13.69 10.42
C LEU A 85 0.26 -14.74 9.40
N PRO A 86 1.31 -14.46 8.60
CA PRO A 86 1.91 -15.47 7.74
C PRO A 86 2.47 -16.62 8.57
N ASN A 87 2.47 -17.83 8.01
CA ASN A 87 2.96 -19.03 8.70
C ASN A 87 4.48 -19.05 8.94
N ALA A 88 5.21 -18.14 8.33
CA ALA A 88 6.66 -18.05 8.48
C ALA A 88 7.05 -17.28 9.75
N THR A 89 7.87 -17.89 10.57
CA THR A 89 8.43 -17.25 11.77
C THR A 89 9.62 -16.34 11.46
N VAL A 90 10.23 -16.50 10.30
CA VAL A 90 11.38 -15.69 9.85
C VAL A 90 11.25 -15.45 8.35
N LEU A 91 11.15 -14.20 7.96
CA LEU A 91 11.28 -13.77 6.58
C LEU A 91 12.76 -13.49 6.32
N LEU A 92 13.42 -14.30 5.51
CA LEU A 92 14.79 -14.07 5.09
C LEU A 92 14.78 -13.01 3.98
N GLU A 93 15.17 -11.81 4.32
CA GLU A 93 15.45 -10.77 3.32
C GLU A 93 16.82 -11.03 2.69
N HIS A 94 16.83 -11.33 1.40
CA HIS A 94 18.07 -11.33 0.65
C HIS A 94 18.44 -9.90 0.26
N ALA A 95 19.67 -9.50 0.56
CA ALA A 95 20.21 -8.17 0.23
C ALA A 95 20.50 -7.99 -1.29
N ILE A 96 19.65 -8.57 -2.15
CA ILE A 96 19.78 -8.45 -3.60
C ILE A 96 18.78 -7.42 -4.09
N GLY A 97 19.30 -6.38 -4.75
CA GLY A 97 18.49 -5.37 -5.42
C GLY A 97 18.12 -5.80 -6.84
N TYR A 98 16.95 -5.46 -7.26
CA TYR A 98 16.43 -5.61 -8.63
C TYR A 98 16.20 -4.24 -9.23
N GLN A 99 16.52 -4.08 -10.51
CA GLN A 99 16.15 -2.93 -11.31
C GLN A 99 15.16 -3.37 -12.36
N VAL A 100 14.06 -2.64 -12.49
CA VAL A 100 12.97 -2.96 -13.40
C VAL A 100 12.56 -1.69 -14.11
N GLU A 101 12.48 -1.73 -15.43
CA GLU A 101 11.88 -0.67 -16.26
C GLU A 101 10.46 -1.07 -16.59
N LEU A 102 9.48 -0.27 -16.13
CA LEU A 102 8.07 -0.48 -16.42
C LEU A 102 7.61 0.41 -17.55
N GLN A 103 7.16 -0.19 -18.64
CA GLN A 103 6.55 0.52 -19.76
C GLN A 103 5.18 1.09 -19.40
N PRO A 104 4.64 2.09 -20.11
CA PRO A 104 3.29 2.57 -19.91
C PRO A 104 2.26 1.44 -19.93
N GLY A 105 1.46 1.33 -18.87
CA GLY A 105 0.44 0.29 -18.71
C GLY A 105 0.96 -1.08 -18.25
N GLU A 106 2.26 -1.27 -18.17
CA GLU A 106 2.87 -2.54 -17.72
C GLU A 106 2.62 -2.80 -16.23
N GLU A 107 2.46 -4.08 -15.89
CA GLU A 107 2.25 -4.57 -14.52
C GLU A 107 3.44 -5.44 -14.09
N TYR A 108 4.06 -5.05 -12.98
CA TYR A 108 5.06 -5.85 -12.28
C TYR A 108 4.39 -6.67 -11.19
N ARG A 109 4.55 -7.99 -11.21
CA ARG A 109 3.84 -8.94 -10.36
C ARG A 109 4.77 -9.68 -9.42
N ASN A 110 4.27 -10.06 -8.23
CA ASN A 110 5.05 -10.82 -7.26
C ASN A 110 5.06 -12.34 -7.51
N ASN A 111 4.84 -12.77 -8.74
CA ASN A 111 4.92 -14.18 -9.17
C ASN A 111 6.12 -14.47 -10.07
N GLY A 112 7.01 -13.52 -10.21
CA GLY A 112 8.20 -13.63 -11.05
C GLY A 112 9.35 -14.42 -10.42
N GLN A 113 10.42 -14.60 -11.18
CA GLN A 113 11.62 -15.33 -10.73
C GLN A 113 12.42 -14.60 -9.65
N ASP A 114 12.20 -13.31 -9.50
CA ASP A 114 12.77 -12.44 -8.47
C ASP A 114 12.12 -12.63 -7.09
N GLN A 115 10.98 -13.31 -7.02
CA GLN A 115 10.30 -13.65 -5.76
C GLN A 115 10.93 -14.91 -5.17
N ARG A 116 11.72 -14.75 -4.15
CA ARG A 116 12.63 -15.80 -3.66
C ARG A 116 12.08 -16.66 -2.58
N SER A 117 11.07 -16.21 -1.87
CA SER A 117 10.52 -16.95 -0.74
C SER A 117 9.01 -17.02 -0.88
N LYS A 118 8.48 -18.25 -0.86
CA LYS A 118 7.03 -18.49 -0.93
C LYS A 118 6.29 -17.89 0.27
N GLU A 119 6.98 -17.70 1.37
CA GLU A 119 6.45 -17.14 2.60
C GLU A 119 5.95 -15.69 2.40
N TYR A 120 6.45 -14.97 1.39
CA TYR A 120 5.97 -13.62 1.09
C TYR A 120 4.63 -13.58 0.36
N TYR A 121 4.21 -14.67 -0.31
CA TYR A 121 3.00 -14.68 -1.13
C TYR A 121 2.15 -15.95 -1.00
N GLN A 122 2.59 -16.96 -0.25
CA GLN A 122 1.84 -18.20 0.01
C GLN A 122 1.31 -18.22 1.44
N PHE A 123 0.01 -18.49 1.59
CA PHE A 123 -0.69 -18.44 2.87
C PHE A 123 -1.49 -19.73 3.10
N VAL A 124 -1.73 -20.06 4.38
CA VAL A 124 -2.65 -21.11 4.81
C VAL A 124 -3.60 -20.48 5.83
N ILE A 125 -4.89 -20.67 5.62
CA ILE A 125 -5.94 -20.23 6.55
C ILE A 125 -6.63 -21.44 7.13
N HIS A 126 -6.82 -21.45 8.45
CA HIS A 126 -7.31 -22.61 9.20
C HIS A 126 -8.81 -22.58 9.49
N GLN A 127 -9.49 -21.48 9.23
CA GLN A 127 -10.93 -21.34 9.48
C GLN A 127 -11.65 -20.92 8.21
N PRO A 128 -12.86 -21.47 7.94
CA PRO A 128 -13.69 -20.99 6.85
C PRO A 128 -14.26 -19.60 7.19
N GLY A 129 -14.57 -18.81 6.17
CA GLY A 129 -15.16 -17.48 6.37
C GLY A 129 -14.82 -16.52 5.24
N ASN A 130 -15.22 -15.27 5.42
CA ASN A 130 -14.85 -14.19 4.51
C ASN A 130 -13.63 -13.43 5.09
N TYR A 131 -12.75 -13.08 4.20
CA TYR A 131 -11.49 -12.43 4.53
C TYR A 131 -11.30 -11.22 3.64
N LYS A 132 -10.52 -10.27 4.14
CA LYS A 132 -10.05 -9.10 3.37
C LYS A 132 -8.55 -9.14 3.28
N VAL A 133 -8.02 -8.78 2.13
CA VAL A 133 -6.59 -8.64 1.91
C VAL A 133 -6.27 -7.29 1.33
N LYS A 134 -5.14 -6.74 1.76
CA LYS A 134 -4.53 -5.53 1.24
C LYS A 134 -3.07 -5.84 0.93
N THR A 135 -2.57 -5.34 -0.19
CA THR A 135 -1.14 -5.40 -0.47
C THR A 135 -0.49 -4.04 -0.26
N ASN A 136 0.69 -4.07 0.32
CA ASN A 136 1.58 -2.92 0.41
C ASN A 136 2.79 -3.18 -0.48
N VAL A 137 3.25 -2.14 -1.16
CA VAL A 137 4.37 -2.19 -2.10
C VAL A 137 5.38 -1.12 -1.72
N GLU A 138 6.63 -1.51 -1.57
CA GLU A 138 7.74 -0.59 -1.28
C GLU A 138 8.86 -0.75 -2.31
N PHE A 139 9.27 0.36 -2.90
CA PHE A 139 10.34 0.40 -3.89
C PHE A 139 11.03 1.77 -3.90
N MET A 140 12.16 1.85 -4.59
CA MET A 140 12.86 3.09 -4.86
C MET A 140 12.62 3.53 -6.29
N MET A 141 12.43 4.79 -6.50
CA MET A 141 12.34 5.42 -7.82
C MET A 141 13.39 6.53 -7.91
N ASN A 142 14.07 6.62 -9.05
CA ASN A 142 14.97 7.74 -9.29
C ASN A 142 14.15 8.96 -9.71
N ASN A 143 14.20 10.01 -8.92
CA ASN A 143 13.56 11.28 -9.22
C ASN A 143 14.66 12.36 -9.32
N ASP A 144 14.93 12.85 -10.53
CA ASP A 144 15.93 13.88 -10.82
C ASP A 144 17.33 13.55 -10.24
N GLY A 145 17.76 12.29 -10.41
CA GLY A 145 19.07 11.80 -9.94
C GLY A 145 19.13 11.51 -8.43
N LYS A 146 18.01 11.61 -7.71
CA LYS A 146 17.92 11.27 -6.28
C LYS A 146 17.00 10.08 -6.07
N PRO A 147 17.46 9.03 -5.37
CA PRO A 147 16.60 7.90 -5.03
C PRO A 147 15.54 8.35 -4.02
N LYS A 148 14.27 8.05 -4.32
CA LYS A 148 13.13 8.32 -3.46
C LYS A 148 12.43 7.01 -3.13
N LYS A 149 12.21 6.74 -1.85
CA LYS A 149 11.41 5.61 -1.39
C LYS A 149 9.91 5.92 -1.63
N ILE A 150 9.25 5.00 -2.27
CA ILE A 150 7.81 5.02 -2.53
C ILE A 150 7.17 3.88 -1.77
N SER A 151 6.08 4.18 -1.05
CA SER A 151 5.26 3.19 -0.36
C SER A 151 3.81 3.40 -0.78
N LEU A 152 3.20 2.37 -1.33
CA LEU A 152 1.83 2.37 -1.84
C LEU A 152 1.05 1.20 -1.28
N SER A 153 -0.26 1.33 -1.24
CA SER A 153 -1.16 0.26 -0.81
C SER A 153 -2.32 0.11 -1.80
N SER A 154 -2.79 -1.12 -1.96
CA SER A 154 -4.01 -1.39 -2.73
C SER A 154 -5.27 -1.03 -1.93
N GLU A 155 -6.40 -0.92 -2.62
CA GLU A 155 -7.69 -1.12 -1.98
C GLU A 155 -7.79 -2.54 -1.40
N SER A 156 -8.62 -2.69 -0.38
CA SER A 156 -8.89 -4.01 0.20
C SER A 156 -9.71 -4.86 -0.75
N LYS A 157 -9.33 -6.12 -0.90
CA LYS A 157 -10.05 -7.11 -1.71
C LYS A 157 -10.62 -8.20 -0.83
N GLU A 158 -11.88 -8.53 -1.03
CA GLU A 158 -12.54 -9.61 -0.31
C GLU A 158 -12.35 -10.95 -1.02
N PHE A 159 -12.22 -12.01 -0.22
CA PHE A 159 -12.20 -13.40 -0.71
C PHE A 159 -12.79 -14.34 0.33
N LYS A 160 -13.21 -15.52 -0.11
CA LYS A 160 -13.84 -16.53 0.75
C LYS A 160 -12.97 -17.76 0.87
N VAL A 161 -12.87 -18.28 2.09
CA VAL A 161 -12.24 -19.56 2.43
C VAL A 161 -13.33 -20.59 2.73
N GLN A 162 -13.27 -21.78 2.11
CA GLN A 162 -14.27 -22.84 2.22
C GLN A 162 -13.66 -24.15 2.75
#